data_028a4b36126d6a2b09e0d905af018bb4
#
_entry.id   028a4b36126d6a2b09e0d905af018bb4
#
_cell.length_a   1.000
_cell.length_b   1.000
_cell.length_c   1.000
_cell.angle_alpha   90.00
_cell.angle_beta   90.00
_cell.angle_gamma   90.00
#
_symmetry.space_group_name_H-M   'P 1'
#
loop_
_entity.id
_entity.type
_entity.pdbx_description
1 polymer ?
#
loop_
_entity_poly.entity_id
_entity_poly.type
_entity_poly.pdbx_seq_one_letter_code
_entity_poly.pdbx_strand_id
1 'polypeptide(L)'
;VLFRSLVRLPLALMSLDAAIFKALTTRLGGDLRKEVPAVAAKALVSLQAQRRLWTKAQEEQAQKRHAFDAAHPDAFRLPTPKPSLMPASAPQLEVRMFGGLEVRIDGEMVDPRKLSRKRTRTLASVLALNKGREISREWLCQLIWPDMDAEECRNSFYSIWASLKKALSLEGRCPYLIRSQSGCSLDARYLSTDMESFDATCSSLVFGGGEEGNWEDLYLKVTTLFSGELLPTEMECDYVKEIRERCRSRLVDGLIAASLRLARSEEHTGSLWFAREALRRDSRREDVHIALMEAQIAADQRGPALETYFQCRRFLAEDLGIDPSPKLVGLYRSIIEYEEAL
;
A
#
# COMPACT_ATOMS: atom_id res chain seq x y z
N VAL A 1 -10.07 26.22 -9.52
CA VAL A 1 -8.74 25.60 -9.31
C VAL A 1 -8.27 25.83 -7.87
N LEU A 2 -8.56 26.98 -7.26
CA LEU A 2 -8.16 27.34 -5.88
C LEU A 2 -8.90 26.55 -4.76
N PHE A 3 -10.07 26.01 -5.02
CA PHE A 3 -10.87 25.29 -4.01
C PHE A 3 -10.45 23.82 -3.78
N ARG A 4 -9.73 23.19 -4.71
CA ARG A 4 -9.24 21.81 -4.56
C ARG A 4 -7.92 21.69 -3.77
N SER A 5 -7.18 22.78 -3.61
CA SER A 5 -5.93 22.80 -2.83
C SER A 5 -6.11 22.95 -1.33
N LEU A 6 -7.29 23.45 -0.88
CA LEU A 6 -7.58 23.68 0.54
C LEU A 6 -7.99 22.42 1.34
N VAL A 7 -8.33 21.32 0.67
CA VAL A 7 -8.77 20.08 1.33
C VAL A 7 -7.62 19.19 1.83
N ARG A 8 -6.37 19.46 1.42
CA ARG A 8 -5.17 18.70 1.83
C ARG A 8 -4.31 19.32 2.91
N LEU A 9 -4.77 20.40 3.55
CA LEU A 9 -4.05 21.17 4.58
C LEU A 9 -4.32 20.86 6.07
N PRO A 10 -5.05 19.81 6.51
CA PRO A 10 -5.42 19.73 7.94
C PRO A 10 -4.31 19.23 8.88
N LEU A 11 -3.27 18.53 8.40
CA LEU A 11 -2.30 17.89 9.29
C LEU A 11 -1.02 18.71 9.54
N ALA A 12 -0.59 19.50 8.57
CA ALA A 12 0.61 20.34 8.72
C ALA A 12 0.37 21.61 9.57
N LEU A 13 -0.86 22.09 9.67
CA LEU A 13 -1.23 23.28 10.47
C LEU A 13 -1.43 22.97 11.97
N MET A 14 -1.41 21.72 12.38
CA MET A 14 -1.62 21.33 13.79
C MET A 14 -0.39 21.52 14.69
N SER A 15 0.78 21.82 14.14
CA SER A 15 2.03 22.05 14.86
C SER A 15 2.54 23.49 14.74
N LEU A 16 1.73 24.43 14.27
CA LEU A 16 2.08 25.86 14.33
C LEU A 16 2.05 26.32 15.78
N ASP A 17 3.17 26.11 16.43
CA ASP A 17 3.44 26.52 17.79
C ASP A 17 3.28 28.03 17.96
N ALA A 18 2.85 28.47 19.14
CA ALA A 18 2.74 29.87 19.53
C ALA A 18 4.04 30.67 19.25
N ALA A 19 5.17 30.00 19.14
CA ALA A 19 6.47 30.55 18.76
C ALA A 19 6.53 31.06 17.31
N ILE A 20 5.92 30.35 16.34
CA ILE A 20 5.89 30.76 14.92
C ILE A 20 4.95 31.97 14.77
N PHE A 21 3.83 31.96 15.49
CA PHE A 21 2.90 33.09 15.52
C PHE A 21 3.58 34.35 16.08
N LYS A 22 4.38 34.21 17.13
CA LYS A 22 5.15 35.28 17.74
C LYS A 22 6.26 35.79 16.81
N ALA A 23 6.90 34.91 16.04
CA ALA A 23 7.94 35.28 15.07
C ALA A 23 7.36 36.03 13.84
N LEU A 24 6.19 35.63 13.34
CA LEU A 24 5.49 36.32 12.26
C LEU A 24 4.99 37.71 12.68
N THR A 25 4.44 37.86 13.88
CA THR A 25 3.96 39.15 14.39
C THR A 25 5.07 40.13 14.71
N THR A 26 6.30 39.67 14.98
CA THR A 26 7.48 40.53 15.23
C THR A 26 8.13 41.08 13.96
N ARG A 27 7.93 40.45 12.79
CA ARG A 27 8.53 40.85 11.50
C ARG A 27 7.69 41.78 10.64
N LEU A 28 6.39 41.93 10.93
CA LEU A 28 5.46 42.77 10.16
C LEU A 28 5.41 44.19 10.73
N GLY A 29 5.48 45.21 9.86
CA GLY A 29 5.45 46.62 10.24
C GLY A 29 4.10 47.07 10.90
N GLY A 30 4.15 48.25 11.54
CA GLY A 30 3.17 48.73 12.56
C GLY A 30 1.66 48.63 12.26
N ASP A 31 1.16 48.84 11.04
CA ASP A 31 -0.28 48.82 10.75
C ASP A 31 -0.83 47.37 10.56
N LEU A 32 -0.06 46.46 10.03
CA LEU A 32 -0.45 45.05 9.89
C LEU A 32 -0.46 44.29 11.23
N ARG A 33 0.21 44.80 12.27
CA ARG A 33 0.20 44.20 13.62
C ARG A 33 -1.17 44.21 14.29
N LYS A 34 -2.08 45.11 13.90
CA LYS A 34 -3.41 45.19 14.49
C LYS A 34 -4.46 44.30 13.82
N GLU A 35 -4.29 43.98 12.52
CA GLU A 35 -5.26 43.20 11.76
C GLU A 35 -4.94 41.71 11.74
N VAL A 36 -3.65 41.32 11.74
CA VAL A 36 -3.23 39.93 11.73
C VAL A 36 -3.75 39.09 12.90
N PRO A 37 -3.80 39.58 14.17
CA PRO A 37 -4.34 38.82 15.28
C PRO A 37 -5.86 38.56 15.13
N ALA A 38 -6.61 39.48 14.56
CA ALA A 38 -8.05 39.31 14.39
C ALA A 38 -8.38 38.30 13.26
N VAL A 39 -7.63 38.33 12.16
CA VAL A 39 -7.75 37.38 11.04
C VAL A 39 -7.32 36.00 11.47
N ALA A 40 -6.21 35.88 12.19
CA ALA A 40 -5.72 34.63 12.72
C ALA A 40 -6.66 34.02 13.77
N ALA A 41 -7.25 34.83 14.64
CA ALA A 41 -8.25 34.35 15.60
C ALA A 41 -9.51 33.84 14.90
N LYS A 42 -10.01 34.52 13.86
CA LYS A 42 -11.14 34.04 13.05
C LYS A 42 -10.80 32.75 12.32
N ALA A 43 -9.61 32.62 11.74
CA ALA A 43 -9.15 31.40 11.09
C ALA A 43 -9.04 30.25 12.08
N LEU A 44 -8.54 30.48 13.28
CA LEU A 44 -8.42 29.47 14.35
C LEU A 44 -9.79 28.97 14.83
N VAL A 45 -10.76 29.87 15.01
CA VAL A 45 -12.15 29.53 15.37
C VAL A 45 -12.80 28.71 14.26
N SER A 46 -12.59 29.07 12.99
CA SER A 46 -13.09 28.32 11.83
C SER A 46 -12.48 26.92 11.75
N LEU A 47 -11.17 26.80 11.95
CA LEU A 47 -10.47 25.50 11.98
C LEU A 47 -10.92 24.62 13.14
N GLN A 48 -11.15 25.20 14.32
CA GLN A 48 -11.68 24.47 15.47
C GLN A 48 -13.11 24.00 15.23
N ALA A 49 -13.96 24.81 14.57
CA ALA A 49 -15.30 24.40 14.19
C ALA A 49 -15.30 23.28 13.15
N GLN A 50 -14.45 23.37 12.12
CA GLN A 50 -14.27 22.30 11.13
C GLN A 50 -13.73 21.01 11.76
N ARG A 51 -12.80 21.11 12.71
CA ARG A 51 -12.29 19.94 13.45
C ARG A 51 -13.39 19.26 14.27
N ARG A 52 -14.26 20.05 14.96
CA ARG A 52 -15.41 19.49 15.70
C ARG A 52 -16.40 18.77 14.78
N LEU A 53 -16.67 19.33 13.60
CA LEU A 53 -17.53 18.69 12.60
C LEU A 53 -16.91 17.40 12.06
N TRP A 54 -15.60 17.39 11.83
CA TRP A 54 -14.90 16.22 11.33
C TRP A 54 -14.82 15.09 12.39
N THR A 55 -14.51 15.42 13.66
CA THR A 55 -14.54 14.47 14.77
C THR A 55 -15.94 13.88 14.96
N LYS A 56 -16.96 14.73 14.92
CA LYS A 56 -18.36 14.29 15.02
C LYS A 56 -18.76 13.36 13.87
N ALA A 57 -18.34 13.67 12.65
CA ALA A 57 -18.59 12.80 11.49
C ALA A 57 -17.86 11.44 11.61
N GLN A 58 -16.64 11.41 12.17
CA GLN A 58 -15.93 10.16 12.44
C GLN A 58 -16.60 9.35 13.55
N GLU A 59 -17.06 10.00 14.62
CA GLU A 59 -17.81 9.34 15.70
C GLU A 59 -19.13 8.77 15.19
N GLU A 60 -19.87 9.51 14.35
CA GLU A 60 -21.08 9.00 13.70
C GLU A 60 -20.80 7.83 12.75
N GLN A 61 -19.69 7.85 12.00
CA GLN A 61 -19.28 6.73 11.18
C GLN A 61 -18.86 5.52 12.03
N ALA A 62 -18.15 5.74 13.13
CA ALA A 62 -17.77 4.67 14.05
C ALA A 62 -19.01 4.06 14.73
N GLN A 63 -19.97 4.89 15.16
CA GLN A 63 -21.24 4.43 15.71
C GLN A 63 -22.07 3.64 14.69
N LYS A 64 -22.15 4.10 13.43
CA LYS A 64 -22.83 3.37 12.35
C LYS A 64 -22.13 2.03 12.07
N ARG A 65 -20.79 1.97 12.14
CA ARG A 65 -20.02 0.74 12.02
C ARG A 65 -20.30 -0.20 13.18
N HIS A 66 -20.26 0.28 14.43
CA HIS A 66 -20.62 -0.50 15.61
C HIS A 66 -22.07 -0.97 15.61
N ALA A 67 -23.01 -0.12 15.16
CA ALA A 67 -24.40 -0.50 15.02
C ALA A 67 -24.61 -1.56 13.93
N PHE A 68 -23.88 -1.46 12.82
CA PHE A 68 -23.87 -2.46 11.74
C PHE A 68 -23.29 -3.78 12.22
N ASP A 69 -22.15 -3.74 12.93
CA ASP A 69 -21.49 -4.94 13.48
C ASP A 69 -22.36 -5.62 14.57
N ALA A 70 -23.05 -4.82 15.39
CA ALA A 70 -23.99 -5.31 16.41
C ALA A 70 -25.29 -5.89 15.81
N ALA A 71 -25.77 -5.31 14.71
CA ALA A 71 -26.95 -5.80 14.01
C ALA A 71 -26.68 -7.03 13.13
N HIS A 72 -25.39 -7.28 12.81
CA HIS A 72 -24.96 -8.38 11.95
C HIS A 72 -23.80 -9.16 12.60
N PRO A 73 -24.00 -9.79 13.78
CA PRO A 73 -22.96 -10.50 14.52
C PRO A 73 -22.33 -11.67 13.72
N ASP A 74 -23.04 -12.15 12.70
CA ASP A 74 -22.59 -13.23 11.81
C ASP A 74 -21.91 -12.73 10.52
N ALA A 75 -21.89 -11.43 10.26
CA ALA A 75 -21.25 -10.87 9.06
C ALA A 75 -19.71 -11.11 9.06
N PHE A 76 -19.11 -11.36 10.22
CA PHE A 76 -17.69 -11.70 10.42
C PHE A 76 -17.46 -13.15 10.83
N ARG A 77 -18.49 -13.94 11.06
CA ARG A 77 -18.31 -15.39 11.20
C ARG A 77 -18.05 -15.96 9.83
N LEU A 78 -16.86 -16.52 9.64
CA LEU A 78 -16.55 -17.35 8.49
C LEU A 78 -17.65 -18.42 8.39
N PRO A 79 -18.46 -18.48 7.31
CA PRO A 79 -19.34 -19.60 7.11
C PRO A 79 -18.46 -20.85 7.07
N THR A 80 -18.71 -21.79 7.96
CA THR A 80 -18.10 -23.12 7.86
C THR A 80 -18.45 -23.62 6.45
N PRO A 81 -17.46 -23.94 5.61
CA PRO A 81 -17.77 -24.40 4.26
C PRO A 81 -18.63 -25.66 4.37
N LYS A 82 -19.84 -25.62 3.77
CA LYS A 82 -20.62 -26.84 3.59
C LYS A 82 -19.73 -27.83 2.84
N PRO A 83 -19.59 -29.06 3.28
CA PRO A 83 -18.77 -30.05 2.60
C PRO A 83 -19.31 -30.20 1.17
N SER A 84 -18.57 -29.69 0.21
CA SER A 84 -18.83 -29.92 -1.20
C SER A 84 -18.54 -31.38 -1.49
N LEU A 85 -19.43 -32.06 -2.20
CA LEU A 85 -19.30 -33.43 -2.70
C LEU A 85 -18.20 -33.58 -3.79
N MET A 86 -17.12 -32.82 -3.67
CA MET A 86 -16.00 -32.82 -4.59
C MET A 86 -14.87 -33.71 -4.04
N PRO A 87 -14.12 -34.42 -4.89
CA PRO A 87 -13.08 -35.33 -4.47
C PRO A 87 -12.04 -34.60 -3.61
N ALA A 88 -11.55 -35.28 -2.58
CA ALA A 88 -10.60 -34.78 -1.59
C ALA A 88 -9.21 -34.42 -2.16
N SER A 89 -9.00 -34.44 -3.46
CA SER A 89 -7.71 -34.28 -4.14
C SER A 89 -7.81 -33.51 -5.46
N ALA A 90 -8.36 -32.29 -5.43
CA ALA A 90 -8.16 -31.43 -6.59
C ALA A 90 -6.70 -30.90 -6.57
N PRO A 91 -6.05 -30.77 -7.74
CA PRO A 91 -4.72 -30.17 -7.83
C PRO A 91 -4.68 -28.73 -7.27
N GLN A 92 -3.51 -28.29 -6.83
CA GLN A 92 -3.34 -26.93 -6.31
C GLN A 92 -3.48 -25.89 -7.43
N LEU A 93 -4.24 -24.84 -7.15
CA LEU A 93 -4.36 -23.65 -7.95
C LEU A 93 -3.41 -22.59 -7.40
N GLU A 94 -2.33 -22.32 -8.12
CA GLU A 94 -1.39 -21.25 -7.78
C GLU A 94 -1.71 -20.01 -8.62
N VAL A 95 -1.88 -18.86 -7.97
CA VAL A 95 -2.11 -17.58 -8.63
C VAL A 95 -1.01 -16.61 -8.23
N ARG A 96 -0.16 -16.25 -9.20
CA ARG A 96 0.87 -15.23 -9.05
C ARG A 96 0.38 -13.91 -9.60
N MET A 97 0.59 -12.85 -8.87
CA MET A 97 0.07 -11.52 -9.16
C MET A 97 1.17 -10.45 -9.23
N PHE A 98 2.34 -10.68 -8.64
CA PHE A 98 3.47 -9.76 -8.77
C PHE A 98 4.15 -9.93 -10.13
N GLY A 99 4.25 -8.82 -10.89
CA GLY A 99 4.75 -8.79 -12.26
C GLY A 99 3.70 -9.12 -13.34
N GLY A 100 2.51 -9.59 -12.95
CA GLY A 100 1.40 -9.92 -13.83
C GLY A 100 0.56 -11.07 -13.32
N LEU A 101 -0.61 -11.28 -13.92
CA LEU A 101 -1.46 -12.40 -13.57
C LEU A 101 -0.97 -13.68 -14.26
N GLU A 102 -0.42 -14.61 -13.49
CA GLU A 102 -0.15 -15.97 -13.90
C GLU A 102 -0.99 -16.94 -13.07
N VAL A 103 -1.57 -17.93 -13.74
CA VAL A 103 -2.37 -18.97 -13.09
C VAL A 103 -1.77 -20.33 -13.45
N ARG A 104 -1.52 -21.16 -12.44
CA ARG A 104 -0.99 -22.51 -12.60
C ARG A 104 -1.88 -23.50 -11.89
N ILE A 105 -2.01 -24.67 -12.44
CA ILE A 105 -2.70 -25.81 -11.85
C ILE A 105 -1.71 -26.96 -11.78
N ASP A 106 -1.41 -27.41 -10.57
CA ASP A 106 -0.40 -28.46 -10.31
C ASP A 106 0.98 -28.13 -10.92
N GLY A 107 1.37 -26.86 -10.85
CA GLY A 107 2.61 -26.35 -11.43
C GLY A 107 2.56 -26.05 -12.93
N GLU A 108 1.59 -26.55 -13.68
CA GLU A 108 1.43 -26.27 -15.10
C GLU A 108 0.69 -24.95 -15.35
N MET A 109 1.24 -24.13 -16.25
CA MET A 109 0.64 -22.83 -16.58
C MET A 109 -0.67 -23.03 -17.33
N VAL A 110 -1.74 -22.39 -16.86
CA VAL A 110 -2.99 -22.27 -17.60
C VAL A 110 -2.75 -21.44 -18.87
N ASP A 111 -3.15 -21.95 -20.03
CA ASP A 111 -2.96 -21.25 -21.31
C ASP A 111 -3.43 -19.78 -21.20
N PRO A 112 -2.55 -18.79 -21.39
CA PRO A 112 -2.88 -17.38 -21.32
C PRO A 112 -4.02 -16.95 -22.24
N ARG A 113 -4.23 -17.67 -23.35
CA ARG A 113 -5.33 -17.40 -24.29
C ARG A 113 -6.70 -17.63 -23.66
N LYS A 114 -6.81 -18.56 -22.69
CA LYS A 114 -8.04 -18.81 -21.94
C LYS A 114 -8.42 -17.66 -21.01
N LEU A 115 -7.42 -16.85 -20.60
CA LEU A 115 -7.56 -15.66 -19.75
C LEU A 115 -7.29 -14.36 -20.52
N SER A 116 -7.41 -14.37 -21.85
CA SER A 116 -7.09 -13.20 -22.71
C SER A 116 -8.04 -12.01 -22.52
N ARG A 117 -9.30 -12.26 -22.12
CA ARG A 117 -10.30 -11.19 -21.92
C ARG A 117 -9.98 -10.40 -20.66
N LYS A 118 -9.77 -9.09 -20.80
CA LYS A 118 -9.44 -8.17 -19.70
C LYS A 118 -10.35 -8.36 -18.47
N ARG A 119 -11.66 -8.33 -18.66
CA ARG A 119 -12.63 -8.46 -17.56
C ARG A 119 -12.62 -9.83 -16.87
N THR A 120 -12.31 -10.90 -17.60
CA THR A 120 -12.11 -12.24 -17.00
C THR A 120 -10.85 -12.27 -16.15
N ARG A 121 -9.78 -11.61 -16.58
CA ARG A 121 -8.54 -11.43 -15.80
C ARG A 121 -8.80 -10.63 -14.54
N THR A 122 -9.50 -9.50 -14.67
CA THR A 122 -9.87 -8.66 -13.51
C THR A 122 -10.68 -9.46 -12.49
N LEU A 123 -11.67 -10.25 -12.95
CA LEU A 123 -12.42 -11.14 -12.05
C LEU A 123 -11.52 -12.15 -11.35
N ALA A 124 -10.64 -12.84 -12.08
CA ALA A 124 -9.69 -13.80 -11.49
C ALA A 124 -8.77 -13.15 -10.46
N SER A 125 -8.24 -11.96 -10.78
CA SER A 125 -7.37 -11.16 -9.90
C SER A 125 -8.08 -10.75 -8.61
N VAL A 126 -9.30 -10.23 -8.72
CA VAL A 126 -10.09 -9.79 -7.55
C VAL A 126 -10.46 -10.97 -6.66
N LEU A 127 -10.83 -12.11 -7.23
CA LEU A 127 -11.12 -13.33 -6.47
C LEU A 127 -9.86 -13.86 -5.76
N ALA A 128 -8.70 -13.86 -6.43
CA ALA A 128 -7.44 -14.29 -5.85
C ALA A 128 -6.97 -13.37 -4.72
N LEU A 129 -7.07 -12.04 -4.88
CA LEU A 129 -6.75 -11.05 -3.85
C LEU A 129 -7.61 -11.21 -2.59
N ASN A 130 -8.83 -11.72 -2.72
CA ASN A 130 -9.72 -11.95 -1.58
C ASN A 130 -9.57 -13.34 -0.93
N LYS A 131 -8.72 -14.18 -1.47
CA LYS A 131 -8.23 -15.42 -0.84
C LYS A 131 -9.33 -16.30 -0.23
N GLY A 132 -10.29 -16.69 -1.06
CA GLY A 132 -11.39 -17.57 -0.66
C GLY A 132 -12.54 -16.90 0.09
N ARG A 133 -12.43 -15.59 0.40
CA ARG A 133 -13.57 -14.85 0.95
C ARG A 133 -14.66 -14.69 -0.12
N GLU A 134 -15.89 -14.86 0.30
CA GLU A 134 -17.03 -14.62 -0.58
C GLU A 134 -17.17 -13.14 -0.90
N ILE A 135 -17.34 -12.83 -2.18
CA ILE A 135 -17.52 -11.47 -2.69
C ILE A 135 -18.90 -11.37 -3.33
N SER A 136 -19.64 -10.31 -2.97
CA SER A 136 -20.98 -10.09 -3.53
C SER A 136 -20.91 -9.84 -5.03
N ARG A 137 -21.88 -10.38 -5.76
CA ARG A 137 -21.96 -10.20 -7.23
C ARG A 137 -22.24 -8.76 -7.61
N GLU A 138 -23.08 -8.07 -6.83
CA GLU A 138 -23.39 -6.66 -7.03
C GLU A 138 -22.12 -5.82 -6.95
N TRP A 139 -21.30 -6.06 -5.92
CA TRP A 139 -20.04 -5.35 -5.76
C TRP A 139 -19.07 -5.64 -6.92
N LEU A 140 -18.94 -6.89 -7.35
CA LEU A 140 -18.12 -7.25 -8.52
C LEU A 140 -18.63 -6.60 -9.80
N CYS A 141 -19.93 -6.52 -9.96
CA CYS A 141 -20.55 -5.84 -11.09
C CYS A 141 -20.18 -4.34 -11.10
N GLN A 142 -20.36 -3.64 -10.00
CA GLN A 142 -20.00 -2.23 -9.86
C GLN A 142 -18.50 -1.98 -10.08
N LEU A 143 -17.66 -2.90 -9.62
CA LEU A 143 -16.22 -2.80 -9.77
C LEU A 143 -15.77 -2.98 -11.23
N ILE A 144 -16.33 -3.97 -11.95
CA ILE A 144 -15.89 -4.33 -13.30
C ILE A 144 -16.59 -3.47 -14.38
N TRP A 145 -17.79 -2.98 -14.06
CA TRP A 145 -18.62 -2.16 -14.97
C TRP A 145 -19.31 -1.01 -14.22
N PRO A 146 -18.54 0.03 -13.82
CA PRO A 146 -19.09 1.13 -13.01
C PRO A 146 -20.22 1.90 -13.69
N ASP A 147 -20.22 1.93 -15.03
CA ASP A 147 -21.17 2.72 -15.85
C ASP A 147 -22.33 1.89 -16.43
N MET A 148 -22.44 0.60 -16.07
CA MET A 148 -23.43 -0.32 -16.65
C MET A 148 -24.61 -0.50 -15.69
N ASP A 149 -25.82 -0.61 -16.25
CA ASP A 149 -26.98 -0.90 -15.41
C ASP A 149 -26.94 -2.32 -14.80
N ALA A 150 -27.76 -2.54 -13.75
CA ALA A 150 -27.67 -3.75 -12.94
C ALA A 150 -28.10 -5.02 -13.69
N GLU A 151 -28.96 -4.93 -14.71
CA GLU A 151 -29.45 -6.07 -15.48
C GLU A 151 -28.43 -6.48 -16.54
N GLU A 152 -27.93 -5.53 -17.31
CA GLU A 152 -26.87 -5.75 -18.31
C GLU A 152 -25.59 -6.28 -17.64
N CYS A 153 -25.26 -5.71 -16.49
CA CYS A 153 -24.09 -6.14 -15.71
C CYS A 153 -24.21 -7.60 -15.27
N ARG A 154 -25.40 -8.03 -14.84
CA ARG A 154 -25.65 -9.41 -14.43
C ARG A 154 -25.43 -10.39 -15.58
N ASN A 155 -25.92 -10.08 -16.77
CA ASN A 155 -25.73 -10.90 -17.97
C ASN A 155 -24.25 -10.96 -18.38
N SER A 156 -23.57 -9.81 -18.36
CA SER A 156 -22.15 -9.71 -18.65
C SER A 156 -21.28 -10.48 -17.64
N PHE A 157 -21.67 -10.46 -16.34
CA PHE A 157 -21.01 -11.22 -15.30
C PHE A 157 -21.06 -12.73 -15.54
N TYR A 158 -22.22 -13.27 -15.94
CA TYR A 158 -22.34 -14.70 -16.26
C TYR A 158 -21.42 -15.12 -17.40
N SER A 159 -21.24 -14.27 -18.41
CA SER A 159 -20.32 -14.53 -19.52
C SER A 159 -18.86 -14.64 -19.06
N ILE A 160 -18.38 -13.68 -18.25
CA ILE A 160 -17.00 -13.73 -17.75
C ILE A 160 -16.80 -14.84 -16.72
N TRP A 161 -17.82 -15.12 -15.90
CA TRP A 161 -17.82 -16.26 -14.97
C TRP A 161 -17.68 -17.59 -15.71
N ALA A 162 -18.47 -17.81 -16.77
CA ALA A 162 -18.37 -19.00 -17.60
C ALA A 162 -17.01 -19.12 -18.28
N SER A 163 -16.44 -18.00 -18.75
CA SER A 163 -15.10 -17.95 -19.33
C SER A 163 -14.04 -18.35 -18.31
N LEU A 164 -14.11 -17.79 -17.10
CA LEU A 164 -13.18 -18.14 -16.01
C LEU A 164 -13.32 -19.60 -15.60
N LYS A 165 -14.56 -20.08 -15.45
CA LYS A 165 -14.85 -21.48 -15.15
C LYS A 165 -14.24 -22.42 -16.20
N LYS A 166 -14.38 -22.09 -17.49
CA LYS A 166 -13.78 -22.86 -18.59
C LYS A 166 -12.25 -22.83 -18.53
N ALA A 167 -11.65 -21.68 -18.21
CA ALA A 167 -10.20 -21.55 -18.11
C ALA A 167 -9.59 -22.41 -16.98
N LEU A 168 -10.31 -22.53 -15.85
CA LEU A 168 -9.88 -23.28 -14.66
C LEU A 168 -10.46 -24.69 -14.60
N SER A 169 -11.10 -25.19 -15.67
CA SER A 169 -11.69 -26.53 -15.69
C SER A 169 -10.66 -27.60 -15.97
N LEU A 170 -10.75 -28.69 -15.19
CA LEU A 170 -10.06 -29.95 -15.36
C LEU A 170 -11.09 -30.99 -15.79
N GLU A 171 -10.87 -31.65 -16.93
CA GLU A 171 -11.76 -32.71 -17.47
C GLU A 171 -13.26 -32.31 -17.48
N GLY A 172 -13.52 -31.01 -17.81
CA GLY A 172 -14.90 -30.50 -17.90
C GLY A 172 -15.50 -30.05 -16.57
N ARG A 173 -14.80 -30.18 -15.43
CA ARG A 173 -15.25 -29.73 -14.11
C ARG A 173 -14.30 -28.67 -13.56
N CYS A 174 -14.83 -27.66 -12.84
CA CYS A 174 -14.02 -26.64 -12.17
C CYS A 174 -14.19 -26.78 -10.66
N PRO A 175 -13.19 -27.29 -9.95
CA PRO A 175 -13.24 -27.45 -8.49
C PRO A 175 -12.96 -26.16 -7.74
N TYR A 176 -12.40 -25.15 -8.38
CA TYR A 176 -11.84 -23.97 -7.74
C TYR A 176 -12.84 -22.83 -7.52
N LEU A 177 -13.93 -22.79 -8.30
CA LEU A 177 -14.90 -21.69 -8.25
C LEU A 177 -16.12 -22.10 -7.44
N ILE A 178 -16.37 -21.36 -6.37
CA ILE A 178 -17.56 -21.48 -5.51
C ILE A 178 -18.53 -20.36 -5.86
N ARG A 179 -19.81 -20.72 -6.03
CA ARG A 179 -20.89 -19.77 -6.24
C ARG A 179 -21.98 -20.02 -5.21
N SER A 180 -22.37 -18.95 -4.49
CA SER A 180 -23.51 -18.93 -3.59
C SER A 180 -24.71 -18.19 -4.20
N GLN A 181 -25.76 -17.97 -3.42
CA GLN A 181 -26.89 -17.12 -3.80
C GLN A 181 -26.49 -15.64 -3.88
N SER A 182 -25.62 -15.19 -2.99
CA SER A 182 -25.23 -13.79 -2.81
C SER A 182 -23.89 -13.44 -3.49
N GLY A 183 -23.00 -14.40 -3.65
CA GLY A 183 -21.64 -14.10 -4.06
C GLY A 183 -20.91 -15.23 -4.78
N CYS A 184 -19.62 -15.05 -4.88
CA CYS A 184 -18.68 -16.03 -5.42
C CYS A 184 -17.30 -15.89 -4.79
N SER A 185 -16.53 -16.97 -4.81
CA SER A 185 -15.15 -17.00 -4.32
C SER A 185 -14.34 -18.06 -5.06
N LEU A 186 -13.01 -18.00 -4.87
CA LEU A 186 -12.14 -19.17 -5.10
C LEU A 186 -12.15 -20.07 -3.86
N ASP A 187 -12.01 -21.36 -4.05
CA ASP A 187 -11.92 -22.32 -2.93
C ASP A 187 -10.54 -22.22 -2.27
N ALA A 188 -10.51 -21.68 -1.06
CA ALA A 188 -9.28 -21.48 -0.29
C ALA A 188 -8.49 -22.76 -0.01
N ARG A 189 -9.14 -23.94 -0.09
CA ARG A 189 -8.48 -25.23 0.16
C ARG A 189 -7.46 -25.58 -0.93
N TYR A 190 -7.70 -25.10 -2.13
CA TYR A 190 -6.87 -25.38 -3.31
C TYR A 190 -6.09 -24.17 -3.80
N LEU A 191 -6.32 -22.99 -3.20
CA LEU A 191 -5.73 -21.73 -3.64
C LEU A 191 -4.46 -21.41 -2.86
N SER A 192 -3.36 -21.22 -3.57
CA SER A 192 -2.15 -20.54 -3.07
C SER A 192 -1.88 -19.28 -3.88
N THR A 193 -1.36 -18.24 -3.23
CA THR A 193 -1.04 -16.98 -3.89
C THR A 193 0.33 -16.47 -3.45
N ASP A 194 0.99 -15.69 -4.29
CA ASP A 194 2.24 -15.00 -3.96
C ASP A 194 2.06 -13.89 -2.91
N MET A 195 0.83 -13.49 -2.61
CA MET A 195 0.51 -12.58 -1.50
C MET A 195 0.92 -13.14 -0.12
N GLU A 196 0.85 -14.47 0.06
CA GLU A 196 1.29 -15.11 1.32
C GLU A 196 2.80 -14.99 1.49
N SER A 197 3.53 -15.25 0.43
CA SER A 197 4.99 -15.08 0.40
C SER A 197 5.37 -13.60 0.57
N PHE A 198 4.59 -12.69 0.00
CA PHE A 198 4.75 -11.26 0.18
C PHE A 198 4.60 -10.86 1.65
N ASP A 199 3.51 -11.28 2.29
CA ASP A 199 3.22 -10.96 3.69
C ASP A 199 4.31 -11.50 4.64
N ALA A 200 4.75 -12.74 4.41
CA ALA A 200 5.83 -13.36 5.17
C ALA A 200 7.16 -12.62 4.97
N THR A 201 7.48 -12.24 3.73
CA THR A 201 8.72 -11.50 3.42
C THR A 201 8.71 -10.10 4.03
N CYS A 202 7.61 -9.35 3.92
CA CYS A 202 7.50 -8.05 4.59
C CYS A 202 7.64 -8.15 6.10
N SER A 203 7.06 -9.19 6.72
CA SER A 203 7.23 -9.43 8.15
C SER A 203 8.69 -9.74 8.50
N SER A 204 9.37 -10.56 7.71
CA SER A 204 10.79 -10.87 7.92
C SER A 204 11.69 -9.64 7.69
N LEU A 205 11.35 -8.75 6.76
CA LEU A 205 12.07 -7.48 6.56
C LEU A 205 11.96 -6.57 7.79
N VAL A 206 10.80 -6.51 8.45
CA VAL A 206 10.58 -5.66 9.63
C VAL A 206 11.22 -6.26 10.89
N PHE A 207 10.96 -7.54 11.16
CA PHE A 207 11.31 -8.16 12.44
C PHE A 207 12.64 -8.94 12.42
N GLY A 208 13.23 -9.15 11.23
CA GLY A 208 14.30 -10.10 11.02
C GLY A 208 13.74 -11.52 10.81
N GLY A 209 14.27 -12.25 9.86
CA GLY A 209 13.99 -13.69 9.76
C GLY A 209 14.76 -14.40 10.88
N GLY A 210 14.07 -15.15 11.77
CA GLY A 210 14.59 -15.95 12.89
C GLY A 210 16.12 -16.06 13.14
N GLU A 211 16.55 -16.88 14.04
CA GLU A 211 17.95 -16.96 14.51
C GLU A 211 19.02 -17.19 13.40
N GLU A 212 18.64 -17.51 12.16
CA GLU A 212 19.53 -17.80 11.03
C GLU A 212 19.20 -16.99 9.76
N GLY A 213 18.34 -15.98 9.83
CA GLY A 213 17.92 -15.24 8.63
C GLY A 213 19.01 -14.33 8.09
N ASN A 214 19.90 -14.88 7.27
CA ASN A 214 20.88 -14.11 6.51
C ASN A 214 20.15 -13.10 5.61
N TRP A 215 20.65 -11.87 5.53
CA TRP A 215 20.06 -10.81 4.70
C TRP A 215 20.05 -11.18 3.20
N GLU A 216 20.93 -12.05 2.75
CA GLU A 216 20.96 -12.57 1.38
C GLU A 216 19.70 -13.38 1.02
N ASP A 217 19.10 -14.10 1.95
CA ASP A 217 17.83 -14.79 1.72
C ASP A 217 16.69 -13.79 1.50
N LEU A 218 16.67 -12.69 2.26
CA LEU A 218 15.70 -11.62 2.05
C LEU A 218 15.95 -10.90 0.72
N TYR A 219 17.21 -10.66 0.38
CA TYR A 219 17.60 -10.12 -0.91
C TYR A 219 17.07 -10.98 -2.06
N LEU A 220 17.31 -12.29 -2.02
CA LEU A 220 16.83 -13.23 -3.03
C LEU A 220 15.30 -13.21 -3.12
N LYS A 221 14.59 -13.23 -2.01
CA LYS A 221 13.12 -13.15 -1.99
C LYS A 221 12.61 -11.86 -2.61
N VAL A 222 13.18 -10.72 -2.26
CA VAL A 222 12.76 -9.42 -2.81
C VAL A 222 13.03 -9.34 -4.31
N THR A 223 14.18 -9.83 -4.79
CA THR A 223 14.55 -9.73 -6.21
C THR A 223 13.83 -10.73 -7.10
N THR A 224 13.52 -11.91 -6.60
CA THR A 224 12.90 -12.99 -7.39
C THR A 224 11.38 -12.96 -7.34
N LEU A 225 10.79 -12.73 -6.15
CA LEU A 225 9.35 -12.81 -5.96
C LEU A 225 8.64 -11.48 -6.27
N PHE A 226 9.30 -10.34 -6.03
CA PHE A 226 8.69 -9.01 -6.13
C PHE A 226 9.42 -8.09 -7.11
N SER A 227 9.92 -8.66 -8.20
CA SER A 227 10.60 -7.92 -9.27
C SER A 227 9.67 -6.92 -10.00
N GLY A 228 8.36 -7.17 -9.97
CA GLY A 228 7.32 -6.33 -10.58
C GLY A 228 6.27 -5.83 -9.59
N GLU A 229 5.47 -4.87 -10.05
CA GLU A 229 4.30 -4.41 -9.30
C GLU A 229 3.19 -5.45 -9.27
N LEU A 230 2.31 -5.34 -8.27
CA LEU A 230 1.11 -6.17 -8.18
C LEU A 230 0.17 -5.86 -9.35
N LEU A 231 -0.15 -6.87 -10.19
CA LEU A 231 -1.12 -6.79 -11.28
C LEU A 231 -0.95 -5.53 -12.16
N PRO A 232 0.22 -5.30 -12.77
CA PRO A 232 0.51 -4.06 -13.49
C PRO A 232 -0.42 -3.80 -14.68
N THR A 233 -1.02 -4.84 -15.26
CA THR A 233 -1.94 -4.75 -16.41
C THR A 233 -3.40 -4.47 -16.01
N GLU A 234 -3.74 -4.61 -14.73
CA GLU A 234 -5.09 -4.36 -14.20
C GLU A 234 -5.24 -2.91 -13.72
N MET A 235 -4.89 -1.95 -14.58
CA MET A 235 -4.76 -0.52 -14.22
C MET A 235 -6.10 0.18 -13.98
N GLU A 236 -7.19 -0.27 -14.58
CA GLU A 236 -8.48 0.43 -14.54
C GLU A 236 -9.33 0.04 -13.32
N CYS A 237 -8.94 -0.97 -12.57
CA CYS A 237 -9.66 -1.41 -11.38
C CYS A 237 -9.13 -0.65 -10.15
N ASP A 238 -9.92 0.28 -9.60
CA ASP A 238 -9.52 1.11 -8.46
C ASP A 238 -9.23 0.26 -7.21
N TYR A 239 -9.95 -0.81 -7.00
CA TYR A 239 -9.68 -1.78 -5.93
C TYR A 239 -8.27 -2.39 -6.04
N VAL A 240 -7.87 -2.79 -7.26
CA VAL A 240 -6.53 -3.33 -7.50
C VAL A 240 -5.45 -2.24 -7.33
N LYS A 241 -5.73 -1.02 -7.77
CA LYS A 241 -4.82 0.13 -7.56
C LYS A 241 -4.56 0.39 -6.07
N GLU A 242 -5.62 0.39 -5.27
CA GLU A 242 -5.50 0.61 -3.82
C GLU A 242 -4.66 -0.48 -3.14
N ILE A 243 -4.88 -1.75 -3.49
CA ILE A 243 -4.10 -2.87 -2.94
C ILE A 243 -2.64 -2.79 -3.40
N ARG A 244 -2.39 -2.47 -4.68
CA ARG A 244 -1.03 -2.28 -5.22
C ARG A 244 -0.27 -1.22 -4.46
N GLU A 245 -0.89 -0.05 -4.23
CA GLU A 245 -0.28 1.04 -3.48
C GLU A 245 0.03 0.64 -2.04
N ARG A 246 -0.88 -0.07 -1.40
CA ARG A 246 -0.71 -0.62 -0.05
C ARG A 246 0.43 -1.63 0.01
N CYS A 247 0.53 -2.54 -0.97
CA CYS A 247 1.64 -3.49 -1.07
C CYS A 247 2.97 -2.77 -1.30
N ARG A 248 3.02 -1.77 -2.19
CA ARG A 248 4.22 -0.97 -2.43
C ARG A 248 4.69 -0.27 -1.17
N SER A 249 3.79 0.45 -0.49
CA SER A 249 4.12 1.13 0.76
C SER A 249 4.64 0.16 1.82
N ARG A 250 3.98 -0.97 2.01
CA ARG A 250 4.38 -1.99 3.00
C ARG A 250 5.75 -2.61 2.69
N LEU A 251 6.05 -2.85 1.41
CA LEU A 251 7.37 -3.35 1.01
C LEU A 251 8.46 -2.30 1.28
N VAL A 252 8.21 -1.04 0.94
CA VAL A 252 9.14 0.07 1.21
C VAL A 252 9.41 0.22 2.70
N ASP A 253 8.36 0.16 3.54
CA ASP A 253 8.50 0.20 5.01
C ASP A 253 9.38 -0.96 5.52
N GLY A 254 9.18 -2.16 4.97
CA GLY A 254 10.00 -3.33 5.29
C GLY A 254 11.47 -3.15 4.88
N LEU A 255 11.72 -2.64 3.67
CA LEU A 255 13.07 -2.37 3.17
C LEU A 255 13.81 -1.33 4.01
N ILE A 256 13.13 -0.24 4.41
CA ILE A 256 13.66 0.76 5.34
C ILE A 256 14.04 0.10 6.67
N ALA A 257 13.13 -0.67 7.26
CA ALA A 257 13.36 -1.34 8.53
C ALA A 257 14.55 -2.31 8.46
N ALA A 258 14.65 -3.10 7.40
CA ALA A 258 15.77 -4.01 7.15
C ALA A 258 17.11 -3.25 7.02
N SER A 259 17.14 -2.17 6.23
CA SER A 259 18.30 -1.31 6.06
C SER A 259 18.81 -0.76 7.40
N LEU A 260 17.91 -0.15 8.18
CA LEU A 260 18.27 0.45 9.47
C LEU A 260 18.74 -0.57 10.50
N ARG A 261 18.19 -1.78 10.48
CA ARG A 261 18.63 -2.87 11.33
C ARG A 261 20.04 -3.33 10.97
N LEU A 262 20.32 -3.55 9.68
CA LEU A 262 21.62 -4.00 9.18
C LEU A 262 22.71 -2.93 9.38
N ALA A 263 22.36 -1.65 9.25
CA ALA A 263 23.28 -0.56 9.60
C ALA A 263 23.78 -0.64 11.05
N ARG A 264 22.90 -1.00 11.99
CA ARG A 264 23.24 -1.16 13.41
C ARG A 264 24.06 -2.42 13.71
N SER A 265 23.97 -3.42 12.84
CA SER A 265 24.73 -4.69 12.94
C SER A 265 26.01 -4.65 12.13
N GLU A 266 26.42 -3.49 11.60
CA GLU A 266 27.60 -3.28 10.78
C GLU A 266 27.60 -4.05 9.44
N GLU A 267 26.43 -4.56 9.03
CA GLU A 267 26.20 -5.22 7.75
C GLU A 267 25.93 -4.19 6.64
N HIS A 268 26.97 -3.42 6.31
CA HIS A 268 26.85 -2.26 5.44
C HIS A 268 26.38 -2.59 4.03
N THR A 269 26.79 -3.74 3.47
CA THR A 269 26.40 -4.15 2.10
C THR A 269 24.91 -4.38 1.99
N GLY A 270 24.34 -5.15 2.91
CA GLY A 270 22.89 -5.39 2.97
C GLY A 270 22.11 -4.13 3.26
N SER A 271 22.58 -3.32 4.22
CA SER A 271 21.96 -2.04 4.57
C SER A 271 21.84 -1.11 3.36
N LEU A 272 22.93 -0.88 2.64
CA LEU A 272 22.96 -0.04 1.44
C LEU A 272 22.05 -0.58 0.33
N TRP A 273 22.04 -1.91 0.15
CA TRP A 273 21.19 -2.51 -0.88
C TRP A 273 19.71 -2.29 -0.59
N PHE A 274 19.26 -2.57 0.63
CA PHE A 274 17.86 -2.38 1.01
C PHE A 274 17.41 -0.92 0.96
N ALA A 275 18.27 0.02 1.37
CA ALA A 275 17.97 1.44 1.27
C ALA A 275 17.84 1.90 -0.18
N ARG A 276 18.75 1.47 -1.07
CA ARG A 276 18.69 1.78 -2.51
C ARG A 276 17.46 1.17 -3.16
N GLU A 277 17.10 -0.06 -2.79
CA GLU A 277 15.90 -0.70 -3.30
C GLU A 277 14.63 0.02 -2.83
N ALA A 278 14.58 0.49 -1.59
CA ALA A 278 13.49 1.34 -1.10
C ALA A 278 13.36 2.63 -1.93
N LEU A 279 14.48 3.32 -2.19
CA LEU A 279 14.51 4.53 -3.00
C LEU A 279 14.06 4.27 -4.45
N ARG A 280 14.45 3.14 -5.04
CA ARG A 280 14.02 2.73 -6.39
C ARG A 280 12.51 2.49 -6.46
N ARG A 281 11.90 1.99 -5.38
CA ARG A 281 10.46 1.70 -5.29
C ARG A 281 9.62 2.95 -5.06
N ASP A 282 10.08 3.85 -4.21
CA ASP A 282 9.37 5.09 -3.90
C ASP A 282 10.34 6.21 -3.51
N SER A 283 10.79 6.96 -4.52
CA SER A 283 11.69 8.11 -4.33
C SER A 283 11.00 9.37 -3.78
N ARG A 284 9.66 9.33 -3.63
CA ARG A 284 8.89 10.49 -3.15
C ARG A 284 8.76 10.56 -1.64
N ARG A 285 9.24 9.57 -0.92
CA ARG A 285 9.18 9.49 0.53
C ARG A 285 10.50 10.00 1.12
N GLU A 286 10.43 10.99 2.00
CA GLU A 286 11.61 11.54 2.67
C GLU A 286 12.32 10.51 3.58
N ASP A 287 11.55 9.62 4.25
CA ASP A 287 12.11 8.59 5.12
C ASP A 287 12.96 7.55 4.38
N VAL A 288 12.72 7.35 3.08
CA VAL A 288 13.58 6.52 2.23
C VAL A 288 14.96 7.16 2.03
N HIS A 289 15.00 8.47 1.80
CA HIS A 289 16.27 9.20 1.69
C HIS A 289 17.02 9.22 3.02
N ILE A 290 16.29 9.38 4.14
CA ILE A 290 16.86 9.28 5.47
C ILE A 290 17.51 7.92 5.70
N ALA A 291 16.82 6.82 5.37
CA ALA A 291 17.35 5.48 5.52
C ALA A 291 18.61 5.25 4.66
N LEU A 292 18.63 5.79 3.42
CA LEU A 292 19.80 5.70 2.56
C LEU A 292 20.96 6.52 3.12
N MET A 293 20.73 7.73 3.64
CA MET A 293 21.76 8.53 4.29
C MET A 293 22.33 7.83 5.53
N GLU A 294 21.48 7.27 6.40
CA GLU A 294 21.91 6.51 7.57
C GLU A 294 22.78 5.30 7.18
N ALA A 295 22.38 4.56 6.12
CA ALA A 295 23.16 3.44 5.60
C ALA A 295 24.53 3.88 5.01
N GLN A 296 24.55 5.01 4.30
CA GLN A 296 25.77 5.59 3.72
C GLN A 296 26.72 6.11 4.79
N ILE A 297 26.21 6.78 5.82
CA ILE A 297 27.00 7.25 6.97
C ILE A 297 27.61 6.07 7.72
N ALA A 298 26.82 5.02 8.00
CA ALA A 298 27.31 3.79 8.64
C ALA A 298 28.42 3.09 7.84
N ALA A 299 28.38 3.20 6.50
CA ALA A 299 29.38 2.66 5.59
C ALA A 299 30.55 3.64 5.30
N ASP A 300 30.68 4.75 6.04
CA ASP A 300 31.64 5.83 5.85
C ASP A 300 31.62 6.47 4.44
N GLN A 301 30.46 6.43 3.78
CA GLN A 301 30.23 7.00 2.44
C GLN A 301 29.67 8.43 2.55
N ARG A 302 30.44 9.37 3.10
CA ARG A 302 30.00 10.76 3.39
C ARG A 302 29.60 11.53 2.14
N GLY A 303 30.40 11.48 1.07
CA GLY A 303 30.10 12.15 -0.20
C GLY A 303 28.74 11.73 -0.78
N PRO A 304 28.48 10.42 -1.00
CA PRO A 304 27.17 9.93 -1.39
C PRO A 304 26.02 10.33 -0.45
N ALA A 305 26.26 10.38 0.88
CA ALA A 305 25.23 10.81 1.83
C ALA A 305 24.83 12.29 1.64
N LEU A 306 25.81 13.16 1.38
CA LEU A 306 25.55 14.58 1.05
C LEU A 306 24.79 14.72 -0.28
N GLU A 307 25.14 13.93 -1.30
CA GLU A 307 24.39 13.91 -2.56
C GLU A 307 22.93 13.49 -2.36
N THR A 308 22.70 12.46 -1.54
CA THR A 308 21.34 11.99 -1.19
C THR A 308 20.55 13.09 -0.47
N TYR A 309 21.17 13.83 0.44
CA TYR A 309 20.54 14.98 1.10
C TYR A 309 20.12 16.06 0.09
N PHE A 310 21.01 16.47 -0.80
CA PHE A 310 20.71 17.53 -1.77
C PHE A 310 19.63 17.10 -2.78
N GLN A 311 19.63 15.83 -3.19
CA GLN A 311 18.58 15.28 -4.04
C GLN A 311 17.21 15.33 -3.35
N CYS A 312 17.13 14.89 -2.10
CA CYS A 312 15.90 14.93 -1.32
C CYS A 312 15.43 16.37 -1.09
N ARG A 313 16.32 17.28 -0.67
CA ARG A 313 16.00 18.68 -0.46
C ARG A 313 15.44 19.34 -1.70
N ARG A 314 16.04 19.08 -2.88
CA ARG A 314 15.57 19.62 -4.16
C ARG A 314 14.17 19.11 -4.47
N PHE A 315 13.93 17.81 -4.35
CA PHE A 315 12.61 17.20 -4.56
C PHE A 315 11.56 17.83 -3.61
N LEU A 316 11.85 17.94 -2.31
CA LEU A 316 10.94 18.53 -1.33
C LEU A 316 10.58 19.98 -1.69
N ALA A 317 11.57 20.77 -2.12
CA ALA A 317 11.35 22.18 -2.49
C ALA A 317 10.61 22.34 -3.82
N GLU A 318 11.01 21.60 -4.87
CA GLU A 318 10.48 21.79 -6.23
C GLU A 318 9.12 21.11 -6.45
N ASP A 319 8.93 19.88 -5.91
CA ASP A 319 7.71 19.09 -6.15
C ASP A 319 6.65 19.28 -5.06
N LEU A 320 7.07 19.50 -3.81
CA LEU A 320 6.15 19.60 -2.68
C LEU A 320 6.06 21.01 -2.06
N GLY A 321 7.05 21.89 -2.32
CA GLY A 321 7.10 23.23 -1.75
C GLY A 321 7.29 23.26 -0.23
N ILE A 322 7.97 22.24 0.33
CA ILE A 322 8.21 22.11 1.78
C ILE A 322 9.70 22.03 2.09
N ASP A 323 10.07 22.37 3.33
CA ASP A 323 11.42 22.22 3.83
C ASP A 323 11.70 20.79 4.31
N PRO A 324 12.99 20.35 4.31
CA PRO A 324 13.40 19.09 4.88
C PRO A 324 13.05 18.96 6.36
N SER A 325 12.73 17.73 6.80
CA SER A 325 12.45 17.45 8.20
C SER A 325 13.66 17.70 9.11
N PRO A 326 13.45 17.96 10.41
CA PRO A 326 14.54 18.12 11.38
C PRO A 326 15.49 16.91 11.42
N LYS A 327 14.96 15.69 11.16
CA LYS A 327 15.77 14.46 11.13
C LYS A 327 16.74 14.47 9.94
N LEU A 328 16.27 14.82 8.75
CA LEU A 328 17.10 14.89 7.54
C LEU A 328 18.18 15.98 7.68
N VAL A 329 17.82 17.15 8.20
CA VAL A 329 18.77 18.25 8.49
C VAL A 329 19.78 17.84 9.56
N GLY A 330 19.36 17.10 10.59
CA GLY A 330 20.26 16.58 11.63
C GLY A 330 21.34 15.66 11.08
N LEU A 331 20.97 14.73 10.18
CA LEU A 331 21.94 13.86 9.49
C LEU A 331 22.93 14.65 8.64
N TYR A 332 22.46 15.64 7.90
CA TYR A 332 23.33 16.53 7.13
C TYR A 332 24.35 17.26 8.02
N ARG A 333 23.90 17.82 9.14
CA ARG A 333 24.79 18.52 10.10
C ARG A 333 25.83 17.58 10.69
N SER A 334 25.45 16.37 11.08
CA SER A 334 26.38 15.40 11.64
C SER A 334 27.52 15.04 10.69
N ILE A 335 27.31 15.10 9.38
CA ILE A 335 28.36 14.86 8.37
C ILE A 335 29.34 16.05 8.32
N ILE A 336 28.82 17.31 8.35
CA ILE A 336 29.63 18.51 8.19
C ILE A 336 30.38 18.83 9.47
N GLU A 337 29.73 18.76 10.64
CA GLU A 337 30.38 19.08 11.95
C GLU A 337 31.52 18.11 12.29
N TYR A 338 31.52 16.91 11.73
CA TYR A 338 32.65 15.98 11.88
C TYR A 338 33.89 16.42 11.08
N GLU A 339 33.73 17.18 9.97
CA GLU A 339 34.84 17.73 9.20
C GLU A 339 35.51 18.93 9.88
N GLU A 340 34.75 19.68 10.69
CA GLU A 340 35.31 20.83 11.44
C GLU A 340 36.08 20.40 12.70
N ALA A 341 35.93 19.12 13.13
CA ALA A 341 36.59 18.60 14.33
C ALA A 341 37.91 17.84 14.06
N LEU A 342 38.28 17.66 12.78
CA LEU A 342 39.57 17.09 12.32
C LEU A 342 40.51 18.15 11.82
#